data_2870303516cc0c7f84a1db68f911364f
#
_entry.id   2870303516cc0c7f84a1db68f911364f
#
_cell.length_a   1.000
_cell.length_b   1.000
_cell.length_c   1.000
_cell.angle_alpha   90.00
_cell.angle_beta   90.00
_cell.angle_gamma   90.00
#
_symmetry.space_group_name_H-M   'P 1'
#
loop_
_entity.id
_entity.type
_entity.pdbx_description
1 polymer ?
#
loop_
_entity_poly.entity_id
_entity_poly.type
_entity_poly.pdbx_seq_one_letter_code
_entity_poly.pdbx_strand_id
1 'polypeptide(L)'
;MTTNEVHEMIKQCTDDMNKRTLLLEKMNLHDFDLVDENIETCKKISASYSETALKFSMLSRELPENSEMKEIIKKAITVLNDGIRNCNETLSLLNESNRLTQIINKLKH
;
A
#
# COMPACT_ATOMS: atom_id res chain seq x y z
N MET A 1 -1.99 -26.31 2.11
CA MET A 1 -1.19 -25.34 2.89
C MET A 1 -1.42 -25.57 4.38
N THR A 2 -0.37 -25.64 5.17
CA THR A 2 -0.49 -25.88 6.62
C THR A 2 -0.83 -24.60 7.36
N THR A 3 -1.33 -24.72 8.58
CA THR A 3 -1.62 -23.59 9.47
C THR A 3 -0.36 -22.75 9.72
N ASN A 4 0.80 -23.40 9.91
CA ASN A 4 2.06 -22.72 10.12
C ASN A 4 2.49 -21.89 8.90
N GLU A 5 2.30 -22.42 7.69
CA GLU A 5 2.60 -21.70 6.44
C GLU A 5 1.73 -20.44 6.31
N VAL A 6 0.44 -20.54 6.66
CA VAL A 6 -0.46 -19.39 6.64
C VAL A 6 -0.04 -18.34 7.65
N HIS A 7 0.31 -18.76 8.88
CA HIS A 7 0.82 -17.83 9.91
C HIS A 7 2.08 -17.11 9.47
N GLU A 8 3.03 -17.82 8.85
CA GLU A 8 4.26 -17.22 8.34
C GLU A 8 3.98 -16.22 7.22
N MET A 9 3.05 -16.51 6.32
CA MET A 9 2.65 -15.59 5.27
C MET A 9 2.04 -14.31 5.84
N ILE A 10 1.13 -14.45 6.81
CA ILE A 10 0.49 -13.30 7.47
C ILE A 10 1.53 -12.43 8.17
N LYS A 11 2.45 -13.06 8.91
CA LYS A 11 3.51 -12.37 9.63
C LYS A 11 4.41 -11.60 8.65
N GLN A 12 4.85 -12.25 7.59
CA GLN A 12 5.71 -11.61 6.59
C GLN A 12 5.01 -10.44 5.90
N CYS A 13 3.74 -10.59 5.54
CA CYS A 13 2.97 -9.51 4.94
C CYS A 13 2.76 -8.36 5.91
N THR A 14 2.51 -8.63 7.19
CA THR A 14 2.37 -7.61 8.22
C THR A 14 3.67 -6.83 8.39
N ASP A 15 4.81 -7.52 8.43
CA ASP A 15 6.13 -6.87 8.52
C ASP A 15 6.39 -5.98 7.30
N ASP A 16 6.09 -6.47 6.11
CA ASP A 16 6.24 -5.71 4.86
C ASP A 16 5.36 -4.47 4.84
N MET A 17 4.11 -4.59 5.27
CA MET A 17 3.18 -3.47 5.38
C MET A 17 3.70 -2.40 6.34
N ASN A 18 4.21 -2.83 7.50
CA ASN A 18 4.77 -1.91 8.50
C ASN A 18 5.96 -1.14 7.93
N LYS A 19 6.86 -1.81 7.21
CA LYS A 19 7.99 -1.16 6.55
C LYS A 19 7.54 -0.11 5.52
N ARG A 20 6.53 -0.44 4.74
CA ARG A 20 5.99 0.46 3.70
C ARG A 20 5.26 1.64 4.31
N THR A 21 4.49 1.41 5.38
CA THR A 21 3.84 2.48 6.14
C THR A 21 4.87 3.47 6.68
N LEU A 22 5.99 2.98 7.23
CA LEU A 22 7.08 3.83 7.70
C LEU A 22 7.69 4.65 6.55
N LEU A 23 7.84 4.07 5.37
CA LEU A 23 8.32 4.80 4.19
C LEU A 23 7.37 5.93 3.81
N LEU A 24 6.05 5.69 3.83
CA LEU A 24 5.05 6.70 3.54
C LEU A 24 5.07 7.83 4.58
N GLU A 25 5.21 7.49 5.85
CA GLU A 25 5.27 8.48 6.94
C GLU A 25 6.51 9.36 6.87
N LYS A 26 7.63 8.81 6.42
CA LYS A 26 8.89 9.55 6.26
C LYS A 26 8.93 10.38 5.00
N MET A 27 7.99 10.19 4.10
CA MET A 27 7.93 10.91 2.84
C MET A 27 7.68 12.39 3.09
N ASN A 28 8.57 13.24 2.58
CA ASN A 28 8.40 14.67 2.69
C ASN A 28 7.53 15.18 1.53
N LEU A 29 6.23 15.30 1.78
CA LEU A 29 5.26 15.74 0.78
C LEU A 29 5.40 17.21 0.41
N HIS A 30 6.15 17.98 1.18
CA HIS A 30 6.38 19.41 0.93
C HIS A 30 7.66 19.68 0.15
N ASP A 31 8.46 18.66 -0.11
CA ASP A 31 9.66 18.77 -0.92
C ASP A 31 9.31 18.55 -2.40
N PHE A 32 9.14 19.66 -3.11
CA PHE A 32 8.75 19.61 -4.53
C PHE A 32 9.81 18.99 -5.44
N ASP A 33 11.07 18.96 -5.00
CA ASP A 33 12.16 18.32 -5.76
C ASP A 33 12.05 16.79 -5.74
N LEU A 34 11.34 16.23 -4.74
CA LEU A 34 11.16 14.78 -4.57
C LEU A 34 9.79 14.27 -5.02
N VAL A 35 8.95 15.13 -5.62
CA VAL A 35 7.57 14.75 -5.99
C VAL A 35 7.55 13.55 -6.93
N ASP A 36 8.38 13.52 -7.97
CA ASP A 36 8.39 12.43 -8.94
C ASP A 36 8.84 11.11 -8.29
N GLU A 37 9.86 11.14 -7.43
CA GLU A 37 10.30 9.97 -6.68
C GLU A 37 9.22 9.46 -5.74
N ASN A 38 8.53 10.38 -5.06
CA ASN A 38 7.45 10.05 -4.13
C ASN A 38 6.26 9.42 -4.87
N ILE A 39 5.92 9.91 -6.05
CA ILE A 39 4.88 9.32 -6.91
C ILE A 39 5.23 7.89 -7.27
N GLU A 40 6.47 7.63 -7.72
CA GLU A 40 6.92 6.28 -8.06
C GLU A 40 6.90 5.36 -6.84
N THR A 41 7.32 5.85 -5.69
CA THR A 41 7.28 5.08 -4.44
C THR A 41 5.85 4.70 -4.07
N CYS A 42 4.90 5.62 -4.13
CA CYS A 42 3.48 5.35 -3.86
C CYS A 42 2.90 4.31 -4.83
N LYS A 43 3.24 4.39 -6.11
CA LYS A 43 2.79 3.42 -7.12
C LYS A 43 3.31 2.02 -6.81
N LYS A 44 4.58 1.89 -6.45
CA LYS A 44 5.19 0.61 -6.10
C LYS A 44 4.56 0.00 -4.86
N ILE A 45 4.33 0.81 -3.83
CA ILE A 45 3.70 0.36 -2.59
C ILE A 45 2.27 -0.10 -2.85
N SER A 46 1.49 0.68 -3.59
CA SER A 46 0.10 0.33 -3.93
C SER A 46 0.03 -0.97 -4.74
N ALA A 47 0.89 -1.14 -5.73
CA ALA A 47 0.97 -2.37 -6.53
C ALA A 47 1.31 -3.58 -5.67
N SER A 48 2.25 -3.43 -4.75
CA SER A 48 2.66 -4.50 -3.84
C SER A 48 1.54 -4.90 -2.88
N TYR A 49 0.81 -3.94 -2.34
CA TYR A 49 -0.36 -4.22 -1.49
C TYR A 49 -1.45 -4.93 -2.27
N SER A 50 -1.71 -4.52 -3.51
CA SER A 50 -2.71 -5.15 -4.37
C SER A 50 -2.36 -6.61 -4.68
N GLU A 51 -1.09 -6.89 -4.97
CA GLU A 51 -0.60 -8.24 -5.21
C GLU A 51 -0.76 -9.13 -3.97
N THR A 52 -0.41 -8.60 -2.79
CA THR A 52 -0.55 -9.33 -1.53
C THR A 52 -2.02 -9.58 -1.20
N ALA A 53 -2.90 -8.61 -1.41
CA ALA A 53 -4.34 -8.76 -1.20
C ALA A 53 -4.92 -9.85 -2.11
N LEU A 54 -4.46 -9.91 -3.35
CA LEU A 54 -4.88 -10.96 -4.30
C LEU A 54 -4.46 -12.35 -3.81
N LYS A 55 -3.22 -12.50 -3.35
CA LYS A 55 -2.72 -13.76 -2.80
C LYS A 55 -3.55 -14.20 -1.60
N PHE A 56 -3.89 -13.31 -0.69
CA PHE A 56 -4.74 -13.61 0.46
C PHE A 56 -6.16 -13.94 0.05
N SER A 57 -6.71 -13.28 -0.96
CA SER A 57 -8.05 -13.60 -1.47
C SER A 57 -8.10 -15.02 -2.03
N MET A 58 -7.08 -15.41 -2.79
CA MET A 58 -6.97 -16.77 -3.33
C MET A 58 -6.84 -17.80 -2.21
N LEU A 59 -6.02 -17.53 -1.21
CA LEU A 59 -5.84 -18.40 -0.06
C LEU A 59 -7.14 -18.55 0.74
N SER A 60 -7.88 -17.45 0.93
CA SER A 60 -9.15 -17.45 1.65
C SER A 60 -10.18 -18.38 1.01
N ARG A 61 -10.19 -18.51 -0.30
CA ARG A 61 -11.12 -19.38 -1.03
C ARG A 61 -10.85 -20.86 -0.76
N GLU A 62 -9.63 -21.23 -0.42
CA GLU A 62 -9.24 -22.61 -0.14
C GLU A 62 -9.56 -23.05 1.30
N LEU A 63 -9.91 -22.11 2.18
CA LEU A 63 -10.15 -22.38 3.58
C LEU A 63 -11.65 -22.60 3.87
N PRO A 64 -11.98 -23.44 4.88
CA PRO A 64 -13.38 -23.63 5.30
C PRO A 64 -14.02 -22.32 5.76
N GLU A 65 -15.32 -22.16 5.50
CA GLU A 65 -16.07 -20.95 5.83
C GLU A 65 -15.99 -20.56 7.32
N ASN A 66 -15.98 -21.54 8.22
CA ASN A 66 -15.96 -21.33 9.66
C ASN A 66 -14.55 -21.37 10.24
N SER A 67 -13.52 -21.31 9.38
CA SER A 67 -12.13 -21.33 9.83
C SER A 67 -11.76 -20.01 10.51
N GLU A 68 -11.15 -20.10 11.68
CA GLU A 68 -10.56 -18.94 12.36
C GLU A 68 -9.50 -18.28 11.48
N MET A 69 -8.74 -19.08 10.75
CA MET A 69 -7.71 -18.60 9.83
C MET A 69 -8.33 -17.76 8.70
N LYS A 70 -9.50 -18.15 8.18
CA LYS A 70 -10.20 -17.40 7.16
C LYS A 70 -10.60 -16.00 7.67
N GLU A 71 -11.05 -15.89 8.93
CA GLU A 71 -11.38 -14.61 9.54
C GLU A 71 -10.14 -13.71 9.68
N ILE A 72 -9.01 -14.29 10.06
CA ILE A 72 -7.74 -13.54 10.17
C ILE A 72 -7.33 -13.00 8.80
N ILE A 73 -7.43 -13.83 7.75
CA ILE A 73 -7.09 -13.43 6.38
C ILE A 73 -8.01 -12.32 5.90
N LYS A 74 -9.31 -12.40 6.17
CA LYS A 74 -10.25 -11.34 5.81
C LYS A 74 -9.90 -10.00 6.45
N LYS A 75 -9.50 -10.01 7.71
CA LYS A 75 -9.04 -8.80 8.41
C LYS A 75 -7.75 -8.26 7.77
N ALA A 76 -6.82 -9.12 7.41
CA ALA A 76 -5.60 -8.73 6.73
C ALA A 76 -5.90 -8.06 5.37
N ILE A 77 -6.84 -8.61 4.61
CA ILE A 77 -7.26 -8.03 3.33
C ILE A 77 -7.86 -6.64 3.54
N THR A 78 -8.67 -6.44 4.58
CA THR A 78 -9.25 -5.14 4.90
C THR A 78 -8.15 -4.11 5.18
N VAL A 79 -7.13 -4.47 5.97
CA VAL A 79 -6.00 -3.60 6.26
C VAL A 79 -5.21 -3.26 4.99
N LEU A 80 -4.99 -4.24 4.12
CA LEU A 80 -4.32 -4.03 2.84
C LEU A 80 -5.09 -3.07 1.93
N ASN A 81 -6.40 -3.22 1.86
CA ASN A 81 -7.27 -2.34 1.07
C ASN A 81 -7.26 -0.90 1.63
N ASP A 82 -7.21 -0.74 2.93
CA ASP A 82 -7.06 0.57 3.57
C ASP A 82 -5.70 1.19 3.21
N GLY A 83 -4.64 0.39 3.20
CA GLY A 83 -3.31 0.82 2.77
C GLY A 83 -3.28 1.28 1.32
N ILE A 84 -3.94 0.54 0.43
CA ILE A 84 -4.06 0.90 -1.00
C ILE A 84 -4.78 2.24 -1.14
N ARG A 85 -5.89 2.43 -0.41
CA ARG A 85 -6.64 3.68 -0.44
C ARG A 85 -5.78 4.85 0.03
N ASN A 86 -5.03 4.67 1.11
CA ASN A 86 -4.12 5.70 1.61
C ASN A 86 -3.03 6.06 0.60
N CYS A 87 -2.46 5.06 -0.08
CA CYS A 87 -1.49 5.29 -1.15
C CYS A 87 -2.11 6.08 -2.31
N ASN A 88 -3.34 5.75 -2.70
CA ASN A 88 -4.04 6.43 -3.78
C ASN A 88 -4.36 7.89 -3.43
N GLU A 89 -4.77 8.15 -2.20
CA GLU A 89 -5.00 9.51 -1.70
C GLU A 89 -3.70 10.32 -1.69
N THR A 90 -2.61 9.74 -1.21
CA THR A 90 -1.29 10.36 -1.22
C THR A 90 -0.84 10.65 -2.65
N LEU A 91 -1.05 9.70 -3.56
CA LEU A 91 -0.71 9.85 -4.98
C LEU A 91 -1.48 11.00 -5.62
N SER A 92 -2.76 11.13 -5.29
CA SER A 92 -3.61 12.23 -5.76
C SER A 92 -3.06 13.59 -5.30
N LEU A 93 -2.66 13.69 -4.03
CA LEU A 93 -2.05 14.91 -3.47
C LEU A 93 -0.71 15.24 -4.14
N LEU A 94 0.12 14.23 -4.40
CA LEU A 94 1.41 14.41 -5.07
C LEU A 94 1.23 14.88 -6.51
N ASN A 95 0.27 14.32 -7.23
CA ASN A 95 -0.03 14.73 -8.60
C ASN A 95 -0.51 16.17 -8.65
N GLU A 96 -1.34 16.59 -7.71
CA GLU A 96 -1.81 17.97 -7.61
C GLU A 96 -0.66 18.93 -7.26
N SER A 97 0.21 18.54 -6.35
CA SER A 97 1.41 19.30 -6.00
C SER A 97 2.33 19.48 -7.21
N ASN A 98 2.53 18.42 -8.00
CA ASN A 98 3.33 18.47 -9.21
C ASN A 98 2.73 19.44 -10.23
N ARG A 99 1.42 19.39 -10.43
CA ARG A 99 0.70 20.30 -11.34
C ARG A 99 0.88 21.76 -10.94
N LEU A 100 0.73 22.06 -9.65
CA LEU A 100 0.88 23.41 -9.12
C LEU A 100 2.32 23.91 -9.28
N THR A 101 3.30 23.06 -9.03
CA THR A 101 4.72 23.38 -9.22
C THR A 101 5.02 23.75 -10.67
N GLN A 102 4.49 23.02 -11.63
CA GLN A 102 4.64 23.31 -13.05
C GLN A 102 4.05 24.67 -13.41
N ILE A 103 2.87 24.99 -12.88
CA ILE A 103 2.22 26.31 -13.11
C ILE A 103 3.08 27.43 -12.55
N ILE A 104 3.58 27.29 -11.32
CA ILE A 104 4.45 28.28 -10.67
C ILE A 104 5.72 28.52 -11.49
N ASN A 105 6.35 27.45 -11.97
CA ASN A 105 7.56 27.56 -12.80
C ASN A 105 7.30 28.30 -14.11
N LYS A 106 6.15 28.07 -14.74
CA LYS A 106 5.75 28.81 -15.96
C LYS A 106 5.56 30.30 -15.69
N LEU A 107 5.02 30.65 -14.53
CA LEU A 107 4.79 32.05 -14.15
C LEU A 107 6.10 32.80 -13.84
N LYS A 108 7.16 32.08 -13.42
CA LYS A 108 8.48 32.65 -13.14
C LYS A 108 9.31 32.92 -14.39
N HIS A 109 8.97 32.30 -15.49
CA HIS A 109 9.67 32.39 -16.77
C HIS A 109 8.80 33.08 -17.81
#